data_93df53d566721292844b00d2c8691fb7
#
_entry.id   93df53d566721292844b00d2c8691fb7
#
_cell.length_a   1.000
_cell.length_b   1.000
_cell.length_c   1.000
_cell.angle_alpha   90.00
_cell.angle_beta   90.00
_cell.angle_gamma   90.00
#
_symmetry.space_group_name_H-M   'P 1'
#
loop_
_entity.id
_entity.type
_entity.pdbx_description
1 polymer ?
#
loop_
_entity_poly.entity_id
_entity_poly.type
_entity_poly.pdbx_seq_one_letter_code
_entity_poly.pdbx_strand_id
1 'polypeptide(L)'
;VRQVTPGSGDRPPGTGEDARVARTRGDVARAALEVLTVEGSDAVTHARVAELAGYSKTTLYTHWPSRVDLIALALDALGELPHHDRSGDLRSDLIGELQAFRGGITDMRLDRVLTGMAQWASVEEMRQIRDKINAEGQGPLRTMLEEALHGAELEAAVSMLTGVVACPSIMFGTLPDDEVIAAAVDIVLRSARYRKSPKR
;
A
#
# COMPACT_ATOMS: atom_id res chain seq x y z
N VAL A 1 -2.39 1.31 70.62
CA VAL A 1 -1.66 1.62 69.41
C VAL A 1 -2.02 0.52 68.39
N ARG A 2 -2.91 0.83 67.44
CA ARG A 2 -3.27 -0.08 66.31
C ARG A 2 -2.32 0.23 65.16
N GLN A 3 -1.56 -0.76 64.73
CA GLN A 3 -0.78 -0.69 63.52
C GLN A 3 -1.71 -0.85 62.29
N VAL A 4 -1.67 0.14 61.39
CA VAL A 4 -2.31 0.10 60.10
C VAL A 4 -1.31 -0.49 59.10
N THR A 5 -1.61 -1.65 58.54
CA THR A 5 -0.91 -2.25 57.41
C THR A 5 -1.23 -1.44 56.15
N PRO A 6 -0.22 -1.09 55.29
CA PRO A 6 -0.51 -0.43 54.02
C PRO A 6 -1.09 -1.44 53.02
N GLY A 7 -2.17 -1.06 52.40
CA GLY A 7 -2.93 -1.81 51.42
C GLY A 7 -2.08 -2.18 50.19
N SER A 8 -2.31 -3.37 49.76
CA SER A 8 -1.85 -3.97 48.51
C SER A 8 -2.22 -3.05 47.32
N GLY A 9 -1.20 -2.55 46.64
CA GLY A 9 -1.40 -1.70 45.44
C GLY A 9 -2.11 -2.49 44.36
N ASP A 10 -3.28 -2.03 44.04
CA ASP A 10 -4.10 -2.47 42.91
C ASP A 10 -3.37 -2.07 41.60
N ARG A 11 -2.75 -3.07 40.96
CA ARG A 11 -2.13 -2.92 39.65
C ARG A 11 -3.26 -2.95 38.63
N PRO A 12 -3.46 -1.92 37.77
CA PRO A 12 -4.57 -1.94 36.82
C PRO A 12 -4.48 -3.15 35.92
N PRO A 13 -5.56 -3.92 35.76
CA PRO A 13 -5.60 -5.02 34.80
C PRO A 13 -5.63 -4.43 33.38
N GLY A 14 -4.65 -4.78 32.54
CA GLY A 14 -4.68 -4.39 31.12
C GLY A 14 -3.34 -4.34 30.42
N THR A 15 -2.28 -3.84 31.03
CA THR A 15 -1.03 -3.53 30.31
C THR A 15 -0.25 -4.75 29.80
N GLY A 16 -0.37 -5.90 30.40
CA GLY A 16 0.38 -7.10 30.00
C GLY A 16 -0.32 -7.91 28.91
N GLU A 17 -1.64 -7.97 28.96
CA GLU A 17 -2.45 -8.69 27.95
C GLU A 17 -2.49 -7.90 26.64
N ASP A 18 -2.71 -6.59 26.71
CA ASP A 18 -2.69 -5.70 25.56
C ASP A 18 -1.33 -5.73 24.85
N ALA A 19 -0.23 -5.73 25.60
CA ALA A 19 1.12 -5.81 25.03
C ALA A 19 1.37 -7.17 24.34
N ARG A 20 0.83 -8.27 24.88
CA ARG A 20 0.93 -9.61 24.26
C ARG A 20 0.11 -9.68 22.98
N VAL A 21 -1.12 -9.17 22.98
CA VAL A 21 -1.99 -9.11 21.81
C VAL A 21 -1.35 -8.26 20.72
N ALA A 22 -0.81 -7.08 21.08
CA ALA A 22 -0.12 -6.21 20.12
C ALA A 22 1.11 -6.89 19.49
N ARG A 23 1.90 -7.63 20.30
CA ARG A 23 3.05 -8.39 19.80
C ARG A 23 2.60 -9.49 18.84
N THR A 24 1.61 -10.29 19.20
CA THR A 24 1.06 -11.35 18.33
C THR A 24 0.57 -10.77 17.02
N ARG A 25 -0.17 -9.64 17.07
CA ARG A 25 -0.62 -8.94 15.86
C ARG A 25 0.57 -8.51 14.98
N GLY A 26 1.61 -7.93 15.55
CA GLY A 26 2.80 -7.50 14.81
C GLY A 26 3.57 -8.67 14.17
N ASP A 27 3.71 -9.79 14.88
CA ASP A 27 4.40 -10.96 14.36
C ASP A 27 3.60 -11.62 13.22
N VAL A 28 2.29 -11.76 13.37
CA VAL A 28 1.40 -12.31 12.33
C VAL A 28 1.33 -11.36 11.13
N ALA A 29 1.27 -10.05 11.34
CA ALA A 29 1.29 -9.05 10.29
C ALA A 29 2.55 -9.12 9.42
N ARG A 30 3.71 -9.21 10.07
CA ARG A 30 5.01 -9.34 9.39
C ARG A 30 5.10 -10.65 8.60
N ALA A 31 4.69 -11.77 9.19
CA ALA A 31 4.67 -13.05 8.51
C ALA A 31 3.71 -13.06 7.32
N ALA A 32 2.52 -12.48 7.45
CA ALA A 32 1.56 -12.38 6.36
C ALA A 32 2.09 -11.50 5.20
N LEU A 33 2.77 -10.39 5.52
CA LEU A 33 3.41 -9.52 4.52
C LEU A 33 4.55 -10.27 3.81
N GLU A 34 5.38 -11.00 4.54
CA GLU A 34 6.47 -11.80 3.96
C GLU A 34 5.90 -12.86 3.01
N VAL A 35 4.87 -13.60 3.40
CA VAL A 35 4.21 -14.57 2.52
C VAL A 35 3.66 -13.87 1.27
N LEU A 36 3.00 -12.73 1.42
CA LEU A 36 2.43 -11.98 0.30
C LEU A 36 3.51 -11.52 -0.70
N THR A 37 4.60 -10.97 -0.20
CA THR A 37 5.65 -10.36 -1.04
C THR A 37 6.63 -11.38 -1.62
N VAL A 38 6.88 -12.49 -0.95
CA VAL A 38 7.82 -13.53 -1.40
C VAL A 38 7.11 -14.63 -2.18
N GLU A 39 6.03 -15.18 -1.62
CA GLU A 39 5.33 -16.35 -2.16
C GLU A 39 4.11 -15.98 -3.03
N GLY A 40 3.59 -14.77 -2.86
CA GLY A 40 2.44 -14.25 -3.60
C GLY A 40 1.13 -14.42 -2.84
N SER A 41 0.07 -13.79 -3.41
CA SER A 41 -1.22 -13.67 -2.73
C SER A 41 -1.85 -15.04 -2.41
N ASP A 42 -1.71 -16.03 -3.28
CA ASP A 42 -2.34 -17.34 -3.09
C ASP A 42 -1.78 -18.14 -1.92
N ALA A 43 -0.52 -17.86 -1.57
CA ALA A 43 0.16 -18.47 -0.43
C ALA A 43 -0.30 -17.91 0.93
N VAL A 44 -0.96 -16.74 0.97
CA VAL A 44 -1.47 -16.14 2.22
C VAL A 44 -2.62 -16.97 2.75
N THR A 45 -2.29 -17.98 3.53
CA THR A 45 -3.23 -18.91 4.20
C THR A 45 -2.95 -18.93 5.70
N HIS A 46 -3.97 -19.25 6.52
CA HIS A 46 -3.78 -19.42 7.96
C HIS A 46 -2.69 -20.45 8.32
N ALA A 47 -2.56 -21.50 7.51
CA ALA A 47 -1.55 -22.52 7.73
C ALA A 47 -0.14 -21.96 7.53
N ARG A 48 0.10 -21.27 6.40
CA ARG A 48 1.42 -20.76 6.04
C ARG A 48 1.83 -19.60 6.94
N VAL A 49 0.92 -18.67 7.20
CA VAL A 49 1.17 -17.53 8.09
C VAL A 49 1.41 -18.01 9.54
N ALA A 50 0.63 -18.97 10.04
CA ALA A 50 0.84 -19.52 11.39
C ALA A 50 2.20 -20.19 11.53
N GLU A 51 2.62 -20.98 10.53
CA GLU A 51 3.94 -21.62 10.49
C GLU A 51 5.07 -20.58 10.57
N LEU A 52 5.00 -19.54 9.73
CA LEU A 52 6.04 -18.52 9.66
C LEU A 52 6.06 -17.63 10.92
N ALA A 53 4.90 -17.28 11.46
CA ALA A 53 4.75 -16.44 12.64
C ALA A 53 5.05 -17.19 13.96
N GLY A 54 5.13 -18.52 13.94
CA GLY A 54 5.34 -19.34 15.15
C GLY A 54 4.13 -19.44 16.06
N TYR A 55 2.92 -19.34 15.51
CA TYR A 55 1.65 -19.46 16.27
C TYR A 55 0.83 -20.65 15.80
N SER A 56 -0.18 -21.05 16.59
CA SER A 56 -1.11 -22.09 16.18
C SER A 56 -2.12 -21.55 15.16
N LYS A 57 -2.60 -22.41 14.24
CA LYS A 57 -3.70 -22.05 13.33
C LYS A 57 -4.94 -21.59 14.08
N THR A 58 -5.24 -22.23 15.22
CA THR A 58 -6.40 -21.89 16.08
C THR A 58 -6.28 -20.44 16.56
N THR A 59 -5.08 -20.01 16.98
CA THR A 59 -4.83 -18.63 17.38
C THR A 59 -5.14 -17.66 16.24
N LEU A 60 -4.68 -17.95 15.03
CA LEU A 60 -4.93 -17.10 13.86
C LEU A 60 -6.42 -17.03 13.53
N TYR A 61 -7.13 -18.18 13.49
CA TYR A 61 -8.57 -18.19 13.21
C TYR A 61 -9.39 -17.44 14.27
N THR A 62 -8.93 -17.40 15.51
CA THR A 62 -9.60 -16.64 16.58
C THR A 62 -9.57 -15.12 16.34
N HIS A 63 -8.45 -14.60 15.85
CA HIS A 63 -8.25 -13.17 15.67
C HIS A 63 -8.48 -12.68 14.25
N TRP A 64 -8.24 -13.54 13.26
CA TRP A 64 -8.37 -13.26 11.82
C TRP A 64 -9.09 -14.43 11.16
N PRO A 65 -10.43 -14.48 11.27
CA PRO A 65 -11.21 -15.65 10.85
C PRO A 65 -11.19 -15.91 9.35
N SER A 66 -10.97 -14.88 8.54
CA SER A 66 -10.94 -14.99 7.07
C SER A 66 -9.55 -14.78 6.49
N ARG A 67 -9.34 -15.24 5.26
CA ARG A 67 -8.14 -14.94 4.48
C ARG A 67 -8.04 -13.45 4.18
N VAL A 68 -9.16 -12.78 3.99
CA VAL A 68 -9.22 -11.33 3.76
C VAL A 68 -8.65 -10.57 4.94
N ASP A 69 -8.93 -11.00 6.18
CA ASP A 69 -8.36 -10.39 7.39
C ASP A 69 -6.83 -10.52 7.44
N LEU A 70 -6.28 -11.65 7.03
CA LEU A 70 -4.83 -11.85 6.96
C LEU A 70 -4.18 -10.97 5.88
N ILE A 71 -4.84 -10.83 4.73
CA ILE A 71 -4.37 -9.95 3.66
C ILE A 71 -4.44 -8.49 4.08
N ALA A 72 -5.53 -8.06 4.71
CA ALA A 72 -5.66 -6.71 5.26
C ALA A 72 -4.55 -6.42 6.27
N LEU A 73 -4.27 -7.38 7.16
CA LEU A 73 -3.20 -7.26 8.14
C LEU A 73 -1.82 -7.18 7.50
N ALA A 74 -1.56 -7.94 6.42
CA ALA A 74 -0.33 -7.87 5.65
C ALA A 74 -0.14 -6.49 5.01
N LEU A 75 -1.20 -5.95 4.42
CA LEU A 75 -1.16 -4.64 3.76
C LEU A 75 -1.03 -3.49 4.76
N ASP A 76 -1.64 -3.59 5.95
CA ASP A 76 -1.40 -2.64 7.05
C ASP A 76 0.08 -2.65 7.51
N ALA A 77 0.75 -3.80 7.40
CA ALA A 77 2.17 -3.93 7.76
C ALA A 77 3.14 -3.48 6.65
N LEU A 78 2.64 -3.19 5.45
CA LEU A 78 3.45 -2.67 4.34
C LEU A 78 4.11 -1.33 4.69
N GLY A 79 3.48 -0.56 5.61
CA GLY A 79 3.95 0.75 6.01
C GLY A 79 3.57 1.84 5.00
N GLU A 80 4.23 2.98 5.12
CA GLU A 80 4.02 4.10 4.21
C GLU A 80 4.61 3.79 2.84
N LEU A 81 3.85 4.10 1.80
CA LEU A 81 4.34 3.99 0.42
C LEU A 81 5.39 5.07 0.15
N PRO A 82 6.40 4.79 -0.69
CA PRO A 82 7.41 5.79 -1.02
C PRO A 82 6.80 6.88 -1.90
N HIS A 83 7.01 8.13 -1.52
CA HIS A 83 6.58 9.32 -2.24
C HIS A 83 7.74 10.29 -2.44
N HIS A 84 7.60 11.16 -3.44
CA HIS A 84 8.57 12.20 -3.72
C HIS A 84 8.28 13.49 -2.92
N ASP A 85 9.33 14.10 -2.35
CA ASP A 85 9.21 15.41 -1.72
C ASP A 85 9.02 16.49 -2.78
N ARG A 86 7.91 17.25 -2.70
CA ARG A 86 7.57 18.26 -3.71
C ARG A 86 8.58 19.40 -3.77
N SER A 87 9.12 19.67 -4.95
CA SER A 87 10.01 20.78 -5.23
C SER A 87 9.26 22.06 -5.64
N GLY A 88 8.02 21.93 -6.12
CA GLY A 88 7.21 22.99 -6.71
C GLY A 88 7.32 23.10 -8.23
N ASP A 89 8.20 22.35 -8.87
CA ASP A 89 8.20 22.17 -10.33
C ASP A 89 7.37 20.94 -10.71
N LEU A 90 6.19 21.16 -11.26
CA LEU A 90 5.22 20.11 -11.55
C LEU A 90 5.81 18.96 -12.37
N ARG A 91 6.66 19.27 -13.37
CA ARG A 91 7.25 18.23 -14.22
C ARG A 91 8.23 17.36 -13.43
N SER A 92 9.11 17.99 -12.67
CA SER A 92 10.10 17.30 -11.82
C SER A 92 9.40 16.49 -10.73
N ASP A 93 8.37 17.05 -10.11
CA ASP A 93 7.61 16.39 -9.05
C ASP A 93 6.86 15.16 -9.56
N LEU A 94 6.23 15.23 -10.75
CA LEU A 94 5.58 14.06 -11.37
C LEU A 94 6.59 12.96 -11.74
N ILE A 95 7.75 13.32 -12.26
CA ILE A 95 8.83 12.36 -12.56
C ILE A 95 9.32 11.71 -11.27
N GLY A 96 9.59 12.51 -10.23
CA GLY A 96 10.05 12.01 -8.93
C GLY A 96 9.06 11.06 -8.28
N GLU A 97 7.76 11.35 -8.36
CA GLU A 97 6.71 10.49 -7.85
C GLU A 97 6.66 9.13 -8.56
N LEU A 98 6.78 9.11 -9.89
CA LEU A 98 6.83 7.86 -10.65
C LEU A 98 8.13 7.07 -10.40
N GLN A 99 9.24 7.75 -10.15
CA GLN A 99 10.49 7.11 -9.75
C GLN A 99 10.40 6.52 -8.34
N ALA A 100 9.75 7.22 -7.41
CA ALA A 100 9.47 6.69 -6.07
C ALA A 100 8.58 5.43 -6.15
N PHE A 101 7.52 5.45 -6.96
CA PHE A 101 6.68 4.29 -7.20
C PHE A 101 7.48 3.12 -7.80
N ARG A 102 8.32 3.37 -8.80
CA ARG A 102 9.23 2.36 -9.37
C ARG A 102 10.17 1.76 -8.32
N GLY A 103 10.72 2.61 -7.44
CA GLY A 103 11.52 2.18 -6.29
C GLY A 103 10.73 1.26 -5.36
N GLY A 104 9.50 1.62 -5.03
CA GLY A 104 8.62 0.78 -4.23
C GLY A 104 8.35 -0.60 -4.82
N ILE A 105 8.23 -0.70 -6.16
CA ILE A 105 8.12 -2.01 -6.83
C ILE A 105 9.37 -2.86 -6.56
N THR A 106 10.56 -2.27 -6.62
CA THR A 106 11.82 -2.98 -6.40
C THR A 106 12.04 -3.34 -4.93
N ASP A 107 11.89 -2.36 -4.05
CA ASP A 107 12.35 -2.44 -2.66
C ASP A 107 11.30 -3.07 -1.73
N MET A 108 10.02 -2.79 -1.99
CA MET A 108 8.88 -3.27 -1.19
C MET A 108 8.09 -4.40 -1.88
N ARG A 109 8.50 -4.83 -3.05
CA ARG A 109 7.80 -5.85 -3.85
C ARG A 109 6.34 -5.48 -4.13
N LEU A 110 6.09 -4.21 -4.44
CA LEU A 110 4.75 -3.75 -4.79
C LEU A 110 4.18 -4.44 -6.04
N ASP A 111 5.02 -5.02 -6.90
CA ASP A 111 4.60 -5.90 -8.00
C ASP A 111 3.70 -7.06 -7.51
N ARG A 112 4.04 -7.65 -6.36
CA ARG A 112 3.27 -8.74 -5.76
C ARG A 112 1.96 -8.25 -5.15
N VAL A 113 1.98 -7.07 -4.51
CA VAL A 113 0.79 -6.43 -3.98
C VAL A 113 -0.18 -6.08 -5.12
N LEU A 114 0.30 -5.42 -6.18
CA LEU A 114 -0.50 -5.06 -7.35
C LEU A 114 -1.08 -6.28 -8.07
N THR A 115 -0.30 -7.34 -8.23
CA THR A 115 -0.77 -8.61 -8.81
C THR A 115 -1.88 -9.21 -7.94
N GLY A 116 -1.71 -9.23 -6.62
CA GLY A 116 -2.74 -9.67 -5.68
C GLY A 116 -4.01 -8.82 -5.80
N MET A 117 -3.88 -7.50 -5.84
CA MET A 117 -5.03 -6.59 -6.01
C MET A 117 -5.80 -6.86 -7.32
N ALA A 118 -5.08 -7.17 -8.42
CA ALA A 118 -5.73 -7.54 -9.68
C ALA A 118 -6.51 -8.87 -9.56
N GLN A 119 -5.95 -9.87 -8.87
CA GLN A 119 -6.64 -11.15 -8.61
C GLN A 119 -7.90 -10.97 -7.75
N TRP A 120 -7.88 -10.00 -6.82
CA TRP A 120 -9.01 -9.72 -5.92
C TRP A 120 -9.94 -8.63 -6.44
N ALA A 121 -9.79 -8.21 -7.69
CA ALA A 121 -10.58 -7.10 -8.25
C ALA A 121 -12.10 -7.34 -8.20
N SER A 122 -12.52 -8.62 -8.32
CA SER A 122 -13.92 -9.04 -8.24
C SER A 122 -14.39 -9.47 -6.85
N VAL A 123 -13.50 -9.45 -5.83
CA VAL A 123 -13.84 -9.83 -4.45
C VAL A 123 -14.33 -8.62 -3.70
N GLU A 124 -15.63 -8.58 -3.35
CA GLU A 124 -16.27 -7.42 -2.74
C GLU A 124 -15.65 -7.07 -1.37
N GLU A 125 -15.30 -8.07 -0.57
CA GLU A 125 -14.68 -7.90 0.73
C GLU A 125 -13.32 -7.21 0.64
N MET A 126 -12.64 -7.31 -0.51
CA MET A 126 -11.36 -6.66 -0.77
C MET A 126 -11.48 -5.23 -1.29
N ARG A 127 -12.68 -4.79 -1.65
CA ARG A 127 -12.90 -3.48 -2.28
C ARG A 127 -12.37 -2.32 -1.45
N GLN A 128 -12.73 -2.26 -0.18
CA GLN A 128 -12.31 -1.16 0.70
C GLN A 128 -10.78 -1.11 0.88
N ILE A 129 -10.15 -2.28 0.99
CA ILE A 129 -8.69 -2.39 1.12
C ILE A 129 -8.02 -1.89 -0.16
N ARG A 130 -8.50 -2.36 -1.31
CA ARG A 130 -8.01 -1.94 -2.63
C ARG A 130 -8.16 -0.44 -2.85
N ASP A 131 -9.33 0.11 -2.52
CA ASP A 131 -9.63 1.53 -2.69
C ASP A 131 -8.73 2.39 -1.79
N LYS A 132 -8.48 1.95 -0.54
CA LYS A 132 -7.53 2.60 0.38
C LYS A 132 -6.11 2.65 -0.21
N ILE A 133 -5.58 1.52 -0.65
CA ILE A 133 -4.22 1.43 -1.20
C ILE A 133 -4.07 2.26 -2.48
N ASN A 134 -5.08 2.21 -3.38
CA ASN A 134 -5.08 3.03 -4.58
C ASN A 134 -5.14 4.52 -4.25
N ALA A 135 -5.96 4.92 -3.28
CA ALA A 135 -6.06 6.32 -2.86
C ALA A 135 -4.74 6.81 -2.25
N GLU A 136 -4.06 5.99 -1.44
CA GLU A 136 -2.77 6.30 -0.85
C GLU A 136 -1.69 6.39 -1.94
N GLY A 137 -1.54 5.36 -2.77
CA GLY A 137 -0.48 5.31 -3.79
C GLY A 137 -0.64 6.31 -4.94
N GLN A 138 -1.88 6.73 -5.27
CA GLN A 138 -2.14 7.69 -6.35
C GLN A 138 -2.42 9.11 -5.83
N GLY A 139 -2.57 9.30 -4.52
CA GLY A 139 -2.97 10.57 -3.91
C GLY A 139 -2.05 11.73 -4.28
N PRO A 140 -0.74 11.66 -4.10
CA PRO A 140 0.19 12.72 -4.45
C PRO A 140 0.16 13.06 -5.95
N LEU A 141 0.17 12.05 -6.82
CA LEU A 141 0.08 12.22 -8.27
C LEU A 141 -1.22 12.94 -8.67
N ARG A 142 -2.34 12.53 -8.09
CA ARG A 142 -3.66 13.14 -8.30
C ARG A 142 -3.66 14.59 -7.87
N THR A 143 -3.18 14.89 -6.66
CA THR A 143 -3.13 16.26 -6.11
C THR A 143 -2.31 17.19 -6.99
N MET A 144 -1.19 16.72 -7.54
CA MET A 144 -0.37 17.52 -8.46
C MET A 144 -1.11 17.80 -9.79
N LEU A 145 -1.83 16.82 -10.31
CA LEU A 145 -2.53 16.95 -11.59
C LEU A 145 -3.83 17.75 -11.50
N GLU A 146 -4.50 17.78 -10.34
CA GLU A 146 -5.74 18.54 -10.10
C GLU A 146 -5.60 20.05 -10.30
N GLU A 147 -4.37 20.58 -10.21
CA GLU A 147 -4.10 21.97 -10.51
C GLU A 147 -4.32 22.33 -11.99
N ALA A 148 -4.27 21.34 -12.88
CA ALA A 148 -4.36 21.57 -14.34
C ALA A 148 -5.42 20.76 -15.06
N LEU A 149 -5.85 19.63 -14.52
CA LEU A 149 -6.76 18.66 -15.14
C LEU A 149 -7.92 18.35 -14.21
N HIS A 150 -9.11 18.08 -14.78
CA HIS A 150 -10.32 17.81 -14.02
C HIS A 150 -11.16 16.72 -14.69
N GLY A 151 -12.03 16.06 -13.91
CA GLY A 151 -12.97 15.05 -14.42
C GLY A 151 -12.27 13.90 -15.15
N ALA A 152 -12.79 13.51 -16.29
CA ALA A 152 -12.27 12.37 -17.05
C ALA A 152 -10.81 12.52 -17.50
N GLU A 153 -10.32 13.75 -17.68
CA GLU A 153 -8.94 14.00 -18.08
C GLU A 153 -7.97 13.75 -16.93
N LEU A 154 -8.34 14.15 -15.73
CA LEU A 154 -7.57 13.84 -14.52
C LEU A 154 -7.50 12.32 -14.33
N GLU A 155 -8.63 11.62 -14.43
CA GLU A 155 -8.67 10.15 -14.28
C GLU A 155 -7.80 9.45 -15.35
N ALA A 156 -7.85 9.91 -16.58
CA ALA A 156 -7.02 9.39 -17.66
C ALA A 156 -5.53 9.63 -17.39
N ALA A 157 -5.17 10.85 -16.98
CA ALA A 157 -3.78 11.20 -16.70
C ALA A 157 -3.19 10.38 -15.53
N VAL A 158 -3.93 10.26 -14.43
CA VAL A 158 -3.52 9.41 -13.29
C VAL A 158 -3.34 7.96 -13.73
N SER A 159 -4.31 7.41 -14.48
CA SER A 159 -4.25 6.03 -14.98
C SER A 159 -3.07 5.81 -15.93
N MET A 160 -2.81 6.76 -16.85
CA MET A 160 -1.69 6.67 -17.80
C MET A 160 -0.35 6.70 -17.08
N LEU A 161 -0.16 7.64 -16.16
CA LEU A 161 1.11 7.78 -15.43
C LEU A 161 1.36 6.64 -14.46
N THR A 162 0.35 6.19 -13.72
CA THR A 162 0.48 4.99 -12.88
C THR A 162 0.76 3.75 -13.74
N GLY A 163 0.04 3.62 -14.86
CA GLY A 163 0.15 2.48 -15.76
C GLY A 163 1.51 2.35 -16.43
N VAL A 164 2.22 3.44 -16.72
CA VAL A 164 3.56 3.37 -17.35
C VAL A 164 4.57 2.63 -16.47
N VAL A 165 4.39 2.64 -15.17
CA VAL A 165 5.24 1.91 -14.21
C VAL A 165 4.65 0.54 -13.88
N ALA A 166 3.36 0.48 -13.53
CA ALA A 166 2.72 -0.75 -13.06
C ALA A 166 2.54 -1.80 -14.15
N CYS A 167 2.09 -1.42 -15.36
CA CYS A 167 1.78 -2.41 -16.40
C CYS A 167 3.01 -3.20 -16.87
N PRO A 168 4.16 -2.59 -17.18
CA PRO A 168 5.34 -3.35 -17.56
C PRO A 168 5.83 -4.30 -16.47
N SER A 169 5.76 -3.88 -15.19
CA SER A 169 6.21 -4.72 -14.09
C SER A 169 5.34 -5.97 -13.91
N ILE A 170 4.01 -5.83 -14.06
CA ILE A 170 3.07 -6.95 -13.89
C ILE A 170 3.06 -7.86 -15.14
N MET A 171 3.09 -7.26 -16.35
CA MET A 171 2.92 -8.01 -17.58
C MET A 171 4.20 -8.63 -18.13
N PHE A 172 5.33 -7.97 -17.91
CA PHE A 172 6.62 -8.35 -18.55
C PHE A 172 7.75 -8.55 -17.54
N GLY A 173 7.55 -8.24 -16.26
CA GLY A 173 8.59 -8.28 -15.23
C GLY A 173 9.70 -7.25 -15.47
N THR A 174 9.41 -6.17 -16.19
CA THR A 174 10.36 -5.09 -16.51
C THR A 174 9.89 -3.77 -15.92
N LEU A 175 10.83 -2.85 -15.70
CA LEU A 175 10.53 -1.50 -15.21
C LEU A 175 10.94 -0.47 -16.26
N PRO A 176 10.19 0.65 -16.39
CA PRO A 176 10.58 1.73 -17.28
C PRO A 176 11.85 2.42 -16.78
N ASP A 177 12.70 2.87 -17.69
CA ASP A 177 13.81 3.75 -17.38
C ASP A 177 13.36 5.20 -17.18
N ASP A 178 14.29 6.08 -16.83
CA ASP A 178 14.01 7.49 -16.58
C ASP A 178 13.54 8.24 -17.83
N GLU A 179 14.01 7.83 -19.03
CA GLU A 179 13.59 8.45 -20.30
C GLU A 179 12.13 8.15 -20.59
N VAL A 180 11.68 6.91 -20.38
CA VAL A 180 10.28 6.50 -20.56
C VAL A 180 9.38 7.21 -19.57
N ILE A 181 9.78 7.31 -18.29
CA ILE A 181 9.03 8.04 -17.27
C ILE A 181 8.89 9.52 -17.66
N ALA A 182 9.99 10.17 -18.02
CA ALA A 182 9.98 11.57 -18.41
C ALA A 182 9.13 11.82 -19.67
N ALA A 183 9.22 10.94 -20.67
CA ALA A 183 8.41 11.03 -21.88
C ALA A 183 6.90 10.89 -21.59
N ALA A 184 6.51 9.98 -20.69
CA ALA A 184 5.12 9.82 -20.29
C ALA A 184 4.56 11.08 -19.61
N VAL A 185 5.33 11.68 -18.69
CA VAL A 185 4.98 12.95 -18.03
C VAL A 185 4.83 14.06 -19.07
N ASP A 186 5.77 14.18 -20.02
CA ASP A 186 5.73 15.20 -21.07
C ASP A 186 4.52 15.03 -22.00
N ILE A 187 4.08 13.81 -22.28
CA ILE A 187 2.86 13.54 -23.07
C ILE A 187 1.64 14.06 -22.33
N VAL A 188 1.49 13.76 -21.03
CA VAL A 188 0.38 14.22 -20.21
C VAL A 188 0.36 15.75 -20.08
N LEU A 189 1.52 16.36 -19.78
CA LEU A 189 1.60 17.83 -19.61
C LEU A 189 1.35 18.61 -20.92
N ARG A 190 1.71 18.05 -22.08
CA ARG A 190 1.37 18.65 -23.38
C ARG A 190 -0.13 18.67 -23.63
N SER A 191 -0.85 17.63 -23.28
CA SER A 191 -2.33 17.58 -23.41
C SER A 191 -3.00 18.64 -22.55
N ALA A 192 -2.50 18.89 -21.33
CA ALA A 192 -3.00 19.94 -20.44
C ALA A 192 -2.75 21.35 -21.00
N ARG A 193 -1.62 21.60 -21.64
CA ARG A 193 -1.27 22.90 -22.27
C ARG A 193 -2.07 23.20 -23.52
N TYR A 194 -2.41 22.21 -24.32
CA TYR A 194 -3.17 22.36 -25.58
C TYR A 194 -4.54 23.03 -25.36
N ARG A 195 -5.16 22.83 -24.20
CA ARG A 195 -6.45 23.44 -23.86
C ARG A 195 -6.37 24.87 -23.33
N LYS A 196 -5.25 25.30 -22.78
CA LYS A 196 -5.06 26.70 -22.34
C LYS A 196 -4.81 27.67 -23.49
N SER A 197 -4.60 27.18 -24.72
CA SER A 197 -4.55 28.02 -25.90
C SER A 197 -5.97 28.38 -26.35
N PRO A 198 -6.35 29.67 -26.37
CA PRO A 198 -7.68 30.08 -26.84
C PRO A 198 -7.84 29.64 -28.29
N LYS A 199 -8.98 29.01 -28.60
CA LYS A 199 -9.37 28.79 -29.99
C LYS A 199 -9.37 30.16 -30.70
N ARG A 200 -8.46 30.34 -31.67
CA ARG A 200 -8.52 31.46 -32.61
C ARG A 200 -9.71 31.31 -33.52
#